data_89aebc02995edd6bf41c5b23c0ec5446
#
_entry.id   89aebc02995edd6bf41c5b23c0ec5446
#
_cell.length_a   1.000
_cell.length_b   1.000
_cell.length_c   1.000
_cell.angle_alpha   90.00
_cell.angle_beta   90.00
_cell.angle_gamma   90.00
#
_symmetry.space_group_name_H-M   'P 1'
#
loop_
_entity.id
_entity.type
_entity.pdbx_description
1 polymer ?
#
loop_
_entity_poly.entity_id
_entity_poly.type
_entity_poly.pdbx_seq_one_letter_code
_entity_poly.pdbx_strand_id
1 'polypeptide(L)'
;GWGQYLKYYVTPDTKVFNCAKGGRSSRLFLNEGRFDKIDESIQAGDYLLIEFCHNDDSSKGYSTMFNRMTGRYPVIPGERVPKDYIPKEYIDALMKDDSIADKEAVLASVKAFNNTYPNDTYYPYSPNGEKGSFKWFIKQYIDMAREHNAVPVLVTAPARTAFNKDGTIKDGPGLHGGDNFCYIRAMKQIGEETHTPVIDLFSYTVKLFESIGEADIHKYTSIKKGINKGKWPEDFVNELAKKDTVSENTHFNKYGAWLITKGLVNLIKECDNEQVTALKNVIVNSDYKVASPLI
;
A
#
# COMPACT_ATOMS: atom_id res chain seq x y z
N GLY A 1 8.62 -4.88 4.18
CA GLY A 1 8.52 -3.72 3.31
C GLY A 1 9.67 -2.75 3.54
N TRP A 2 9.70 -1.65 2.80
CA TRP A 2 10.77 -0.65 2.85
C TRP A 2 10.99 -0.02 4.24
N GLY A 3 9.95 0.20 5.01
CA GLY A 3 10.05 0.75 6.36
C GLY A 3 10.98 -0.02 7.31
N GLN A 4 11.26 -1.30 7.03
CA GLN A 4 12.19 -2.09 7.83
C GLN A 4 13.65 -1.68 7.64
N TYR A 5 13.99 -1.11 6.48
CA TYR A 5 15.36 -0.75 6.12
C TYR A 5 15.64 0.74 6.22
N LEU A 6 14.63 1.59 6.37
CA LEU A 6 14.77 3.04 6.45
C LEU A 6 15.74 3.47 7.56
N LYS A 7 15.73 2.77 8.70
CA LYS A 7 16.65 3.03 9.84
C LYS A 7 18.14 2.97 9.48
N TYR A 8 18.52 2.31 8.39
CA TYR A 8 19.92 2.24 7.95
C TYR A 8 20.32 3.42 7.06
N TYR A 9 19.39 4.29 6.75
CA TYR A 9 19.59 5.45 5.88
C TYR A 9 19.35 6.79 6.58
N VAL A 10 19.28 6.78 7.89
CA VAL A 10 19.15 7.99 8.70
C VAL A 10 20.30 8.13 9.69
N THR A 11 20.52 9.35 10.15
CA THR A 11 21.56 9.62 11.17
C THR A 11 21.32 8.82 12.45
N PRO A 12 22.36 8.49 13.23
CA PRO A 12 22.22 7.67 14.45
C PRO A 12 21.25 8.25 15.49
N ASP A 13 21.05 9.55 15.50
CA ASP A 13 20.16 10.25 16.43
C ASP A 13 18.69 10.18 15.98
N THR A 14 18.44 9.80 14.74
CA THR A 14 17.08 9.70 14.18
C THR A 14 16.48 8.34 14.48
N LYS A 15 15.34 8.34 15.16
CA LYS A 15 14.59 7.11 15.44
C LYS A 15 13.60 6.83 14.31
N VAL A 16 13.52 5.57 13.87
CA VAL A 16 12.55 5.09 12.88
C VAL A 16 11.62 4.07 13.51
N PHE A 17 10.35 4.41 13.61
CA PHE A 17 9.29 3.53 14.08
C PHE A 17 8.51 2.97 12.90
N ASN A 18 8.65 1.68 12.63
CA ASN A 18 7.90 1.02 11.56
C ASN A 18 6.57 0.48 12.10
N CYS A 19 5.52 1.30 12.03
CA CYS A 19 4.17 0.94 12.47
C CYS A 19 3.39 0.10 11.44
N ALA A 20 3.94 -0.11 10.24
CA ALA A 20 3.26 -0.82 9.16
C ALA A 20 2.88 -2.26 9.55
N LYS A 21 1.70 -2.69 9.15
CA LYS A 21 1.20 -4.04 9.36
C LYS A 21 0.72 -4.64 8.04
N GLY A 22 1.27 -5.80 7.68
CA GLY A 22 0.87 -6.50 6.46
C GLY A 22 -0.64 -6.81 6.41
N GLY A 23 -1.22 -6.67 5.23
CA GLY A 23 -2.63 -6.96 4.99
C GLY A 23 -3.61 -5.88 5.47
N ARG A 24 -3.16 -4.67 5.79
CA ARG A 24 -4.03 -3.57 6.22
C ARG A 24 -4.23 -2.55 5.12
N SER A 25 -5.49 -2.17 4.92
CA SER A 25 -5.86 -0.95 4.20
C SER A 25 -5.79 0.25 5.13
N SER A 26 -5.89 1.45 4.58
CA SER A 26 -6.02 2.68 5.36
C SER A 26 -7.20 2.62 6.33
N ARG A 27 -8.34 2.10 5.89
CA ARG A 27 -9.55 1.88 6.70
C ARG A 27 -9.33 0.86 7.83
N LEU A 28 -8.84 -0.35 7.48
CA LEU A 28 -8.70 -1.41 8.47
C LEU A 28 -7.65 -1.07 9.53
N PHE A 29 -6.59 -0.38 9.16
CA PHE A 29 -5.54 0.07 10.08
C PHE A 29 -6.12 1.03 11.14
N LEU A 30 -7.00 1.94 10.74
CA LEU A 30 -7.72 2.84 11.64
C LEU A 30 -8.68 2.05 12.53
N ASN A 31 -9.51 1.20 11.95
CA ASN A 31 -10.53 0.44 12.68
C ASN A 31 -9.97 -0.54 13.71
N GLU A 32 -8.72 -1.02 13.52
CA GLU A 32 -8.03 -1.88 14.50
C GLU A 32 -7.37 -1.08 15.66
N GLY A 33 -7.58 0.22 15.76
CA GLY A 33 -6.93 1.06 16.78
C GLY A 33 -5.41 1.21 16.58
N ARG A 34 -4.91 0.99 15.37
CA ARG A 34 -3.47 1.16 15.07
C ARG A 34 -3.14 2.62 14.79
N PHE A 35 -4.11 3.35 14.28
CA PHE A 35 -4.09 4.78 14.13
C PHE A 35 -3.93 5.46 15.51
N ASP A 36 -4.74 5.06 16.48
CA ASP A 36 -4.74 5.61 17.84
C ASP A 36 -3.37 5.48 18.51
N LYS A 37 -2.67 4.35 18.27
CA LYS A 37 -1.30 4.15 18.78
C LYS A 37 -0.26 5.09 18.19
N ILE A 38 -0.45 5.54 16.95
CA ILE A 38 0.40 6.55 16.34
C ILE A 38 0.05 7.91 16.92
N ASP A 39 -1.25 8.22 17.00
CA ASP A 39 -1.79 9.45 17.57
C ASP A 39 -1.30 9.71 19.01
N GLU A 40 -1.29 8.66 19.84
CA GLU A 40 -0.78 8.72 21.22
C GLU A 40 0.75 8.94 21.32
N SER A 41 1.51 8.65 20.27
CA SER A 41 2.97 8.62 20.34
C SER A 41 3.70 9.65 19.48
N ILE A 42 3.06 10.16 18.44
CA ILE A 42 3.65 11.14 17.51
C ILE A 42 3.83 12.49 18.21
N GLN A 43 4.92 13.18 17.88
CA GLN A 43 5.31 14.43 18.54
C GLN A 43 5.60 15.52 17.51
N ALA A 44 5.61 16.75 17.98
CA ALA A 44 6.00 17.90 17.18
C ALA A 44 7.39 17.72 16.57
N GLY A 45 7.48 17.95 15.26
CA GLY A 45 8.72 17.79 14.50
C GLY A 45 8.97 16.37 13.96
N ASP A 46 8.15 15.39 14.32
CA ASP A 46 8.22 14.08 13.72
C ASP A 46 7.75 14.09 12.26
N TYR A 47 8.19 13.11 11.50
CA TYR A 47 7.71 12.84 10.14
C TYR A 47 6.86 11.58 10.10
N LEU A 48 5.64 11.69 9.61
CA LEU A 48 4.76 10.55 9.38
C LEU A 48 4.75 10.19 7.89
N LEU A 49 5.46 9.12 7.49
CA LEU A 49 5.44 8.60 6.13
C LEU A 49 4.22 7.66 5.97
N ILE A 50 3.30 8.02 5.10
CA ILE A 50 2.00 7.36 4.92
C ILE A 50 1.97 6.64 3.58
N GLU A 51 1.90 5.30 3.61
CA GLU A 51 1.72 4.46 2.41
C GLU A 51 0.56 3.49 2.61
N PHE A 52 -0.45 3.59 1.76
CA PHE A 52 -1.55 2.63 1.64
C PHE A 52 -1.92 2.48 0.15
N CYS A 53 -2.52 1.38 -0.24
CA CYS A 53 -3.10 1.14 -1.55
C CYS A 53 -3.53 -0.34 -1.73
N HIS A 54 -2.59 -1.29 -1.68
CA HIS A 54 -2.76 -2.67 -2.12
C HIS A 54 -3.92 -3.41 -1.45
N ASN A 55 -4.22 -3.08 -0.20
CA ASN A 55 -5.30 -3.68 0.56
C ASN A 55 -6.58 -2.81 0.56
N ASP A 56 -6.48 -1.58 0.10
CA ASP A 56 -7.63 -0.69 -0.13
C ASP A 56 -8.40 -1.11 -1.37
N ASP A 57 -7.71 -1.68 -2.37
CA ASP A 57 -8.32 -2.37 -3.49
C ASP A 57 -8.55 -3.84 -3.15
N SER A 58 -9.75 -4.16 -2.75
CA SER A 58 -10.11 -5.53 -2.38
C SER A 58 -10.89 -6.26 -3.46
N SER A 59 -10.36 -6.33 -4.64
CA SER A 59 -10.94 -7.14 -5.71
C SER A 59 -10.90 -8.65 -5.46
N LYS A 60 -10.28 -9.10 -4.35
CA LYS A 60 -10.09 -10.52 -4.03
C LYS A 60 -10.51 -10.82 -2.59
N GLY A 61 -11.46 -11.73 -2.42
CA GLY A 61 -11.82 -12.26 -1.11
C GLY A 61 -12.94 -11.48 -0.41
N TYR A 62 -14.12 -12.03 -0.44
CA TYR A 62 -15.35 -11.31 -0.13
C TYR A 62 -15.59 -11.09 1.36
N SER A 63 -15.32 -12.04 2.22
CA SER A 63 -15.68 -11.93 3.63
C SER A 63 -14.61 -11.22 4.46
N THR A 64 -13.34 -11.52 4.23
CA THR A 64 -12.24 -10.96 5.02
C THR A 64 -11.59 -9.73 4.39
N MET A 65 -11.73 -9.58 3.08
CA MET A 65 -11.11 -8.49 2.33
C MET A 65 -12.03 -7.27 2.19
N PHE A 66 -13.34 -7.49 2.22
CA PHE A 66 -14.30 -6.41 2.05
C PHE A 66 -14.16 -5.32 3.14
N ASN A 67 -13.85 -5.70 4.36
CA ASN A 67 -13.59 -4.76 5.46
C ASN A 67 -12.32 -3.92 5.28
N ARG A 68 -11.50 -4.19 4.28
CA ARG A 68 -10.33 -3.40 3.94
C ARG A 68 -10.61 -2.35 2.86
N MET A 69 -11.68 -2.54 2.08
CA MET A 69 -11.98 -1.64 0.97
C MET A 69 -12.19 -0.22 1.42
N THR A 70 -11.61 0.66 0.66
CA THR A 70 -11.95 2.07 0.60
C THR A 70 -12.54 2.41 -0.75
N GLY A 71 -13.25 3.51 -0.88
CA GLY A 71 -13.85 3.89 -2.14
C GLY A 71 -12.82 4.08 -3.24
N ARG A 72 -13.07 3.50 -4.41
CA ARG A 72 -12.25 3.76 -5.60
C ARG A 72 -12.36 5.22 -6.01
N TYR A 73 -11.30 5.76 -6.54
CA TYR A 73 -11.28 7.11 -7.06
C TYR A 73 -10.86 7.13 -8.53
N PRO A 74 -11.55 7.91 -9.35
CA PRO A 74 -12.96 8.27 -9.29
C PRO A 74 -13.81 7.11 -9.83
N VAL A 75 -14.87 6.73 -9.15
CA VAL A 75 -15.80 5.73 -9.71
C VAL A 75 -16.83 6.40 -10.59
N ILE A 76 -17.65 7.26 -10.02
CA ILE A 76 -18.62 8.09 -10.74
C ILE A 76 -18.57 9.48 -10.12
N PRO A 77 -18.12 10.50 -10.85
CA PRO A 77 -18.04 11.86 -10.31
C PRO A 77 -19.40 12.37 -9.83
N GLY A 78 -19.47 12.84 -8.58
CA GLY A 78 -20.67 13.39 -7.98
C GLY A 78 -21.69 12.39 -7.45
N GLU A 79 -21.45 11.07 -7.58
CA GLU A 79 -22.35 10.07 -7.04
C GLU A 79 -22.02 9.76 -5.58
N ARG A 80 -23.05 9.70 -4.75
CA ARG A 80 -22.98 9.26 -3.36
C ARG A 80 -23.48 7.83 -3.24
N VAL A 81 -22.69 7.00 -2.57
CA VAL A 81 -23.01 5.58 -2.40
C VAL A 81 -23.35 5.30 -0.94
N PRO A 82 -24.53 4.75 -0.63
CA PRO A 82 -24.93 4.39 0.73
C PRO A 82 -23.96 3.39 1.38
N LYS A 83 -23.84 3.43 2.70
CA LYS A 83 -22.95 2.56 3.47
C LYS A 83 -23.24 1.06 3.33
N ASP A 84 -24.47 0.69 3.02
CA ASP A 84 -24.89 -0.70 2.78
C ASP A 84 -24.77 -1.14 1.32
N TYR A 85 -24.31 -0.25 0.46
CA TYR A 85 -24.06 -0.57 -0.93
C TYR A 85 -22.90 -1.58 -1.07
N ILE A 86 -23.10 -2.57 -1.89
CA ILE A 86 -22.06 -3.50 -2.31
C ILE A 86 -21.86 -3.33 -3.81
N PRO A 87 -20.66 -3.06 -4.30
CA PRO A 87 -20.40 -2.89 -5.71
C PRO A 87 -20.84 -4.10 -6.52
N LYS A 88 -21.40 -3.85 -7.70
CA LYS A 88 -21.86 -4.91 -8.58
C LYS A 88 -20.75 -5.89 -8.94
N GLU A 89 -19.53 -5.41 -9.15
CA GLU A 89 -18.35 -6.23 -9.46
C GLU A 89 -18.06 -7.24 -8.36
N TYR A 90 -18.30 -6.88 -7.10
CA TYR A 90 -18.16 -7.79 -5.97
C TYR A 90 -19.22 -8.85 -5.95
N ILE A 91 -20.47 -8.44 -6.20
CA ILE A 91 -21.59 -9.38 -6.28
C ILE A 91 -21.34 -10.36 -7.42
N ASP A 92 -21.00 -9.86 -8.61
CA ASP A 92 -20.75 -10.68 -9.79
C ASP A 92 -19.58 -11.66 -9.59
N ALA A 93 -18.52 -11.21 -8.95
CA ALA A 93 -17.37 -12.05 -8.66
C ALA A 93 -17.67 -13.08 -7.56
N LEU A 94 -18.40 -12.70 -6.49
CA LEU A 94 -18.86 -13.61 -5.45
C LEU A 94 -19.78 -14.70 -6.05
N MET A 95 -20.69 -14.32 -6.93
CA MET A 95 -21.62 -15.27 -7.54
C MET A 95 -20.92 -16.28 -8.46
N LYS A 96 -19.75 -15.93 -9.01
CA LYS A 96 -18.91 -16.80 -9.85
C LYS A 96 -17.89 -17.64 -9.05
N ASP A 97 -17.74 -17.40 -7.77
CA ASP A 97 -16.78 -18.12 -6.94
C ASP A 97 -17.40 -19.41 -6.38
N ASP A 98 -17.13 -20.53 -7.02
CA ASP A 98 -17.65 -21.85 -6.63
C ASP A 98 -17.02 -22.39 -5.34
N SER A 99 -15.97 -21.78 -4.83
CA SER A 99 -15.36 -22.15 -3.53
C SER A 99 -16.19 -21.65 -2.35
N ILE A 100 -17.16 -20.77 -2.57
CA ILE A 100 -18.02 -20.19 -1.54
C ILE A 100 -19.42 -20.83 -1.60
N ALA A 101 -19.70 -21.65 -0.60
CA ALA A 101 -20.96 -22.40 -0.54
C ALA A 101 -22.17 -21.52 -0.21
N ASP A 102 -22.02 -20.56 0.72
CA ASP A 102 -23.09 -19.66 1.16
C ASP A 102 -22.77 -18.21 0.83
N LYS A 103 -23.11 -17.81 -0.37
CA LYS A 103 -22.88 -16.47 -0.90
C LYS A 103 -23.78 -15.42 -0.26
N GLU A 104 -24.99 -15.81 0.15
CA GLU A 104 -25.91 -14.90 0.84
C GLU A 104 -25.42 -14.56 2.24
N ALA A 105 -24.90 -15.53 2.99
CA ALA A 105 -24.29 -15.28 4.29
C ALA A 105 -23.07 -14.35 4.18
N VAL A 106 -22.28 -14.48 3.12
CA VAL A 106 -21.17 -13.56 2.85
C VAL A 106 -21.68 -12.14 2.62
N LEU A 107 -22.69 -11.95 1.77
CA LEU A 107 -23.29 -10.63 1.53
C LEU A 107 -23.91 -10.03 2.78
N ALA A 108 -24.60 -10.83 3.58
CA ALA A 108 -25.15 -10.41 4.86
C ALA A 108 -24.07 -9.99 5.84
N SER A 109 -22.98 -10.75 5.93
CA SER A 109 -21.80 -10.42 6.77
C SER A 109 -21.16 -9.11 6.35
N VAL A 110 -21.03 -8.84 5.05
CA VAL A 110 -20.49 -7.60 4.53
C VAL A 110 -21.36 -6.41 4.90
N LYS A 111 -22.67 -6.51 4.75
CA LYS A 111 -23.61 -5.45 5.14
C LYS A 111 -23.59 -5.21 6.65
N ALA A 112 -23.58 -6.26 7.45
CA ALA A 112 -23.49 -6.19 8.89
C ALA A 112 -22.20 -5.48 9.34
N PHE A 113 -21.07 -5.84 8.72
CA PHE A 113 -19.79 -5.20 8.98
C PHE A 113 -19.81 -3.70 8.68
N ASN A 114 -20.32 -3.30 7.52
CA ASN A 114 -20.45 -1.88 7.17
C ASN A 114 -21.31 -1.10 8.17
N ASN A 115 -22.33 -1.73 8.74
CA ASN A 115 -23.20 -1.12 9.74
C ASN A 115 -22.58 -0.99 11.14
N THR A 116 -21.48 -1.70 11.43
CA THR A 116 -20.78 -1.58 12.73
C THR A 116 -19.99 -0.28 12.89
N TYR A 117 -19.74 0.43 11.79
CA TYR A 117 -19.01 1.70 11.80
C TYR A 117 -19.97 2.88 11.62
N PRO A 118 -20.48 3.46 12.71
CA PRO A 118 -21.53 4.50 12.66
C PRO A 118 -21.04 5.77 11.94
N ASN A 119 -19.73 5.97 11.85
CA ASN A 119 -19.15 7.10 11.18
C ASN A 119 -18.99 6.91 9.67
N ASP A 120 -19.06 5.69 9.15
CA ASP A 120 -18.98 5.38 7.73
C ASP A 120 -20.37 5.51 7.10
N THR A 121 -20.71 6.71 6.66
CA THR A 121 -22.02 6.97 6.03
C THR A 121 -22.10 6.40 4.64
N TYR A 122 -20.96 6.32 3.94
CA TYR A 122 -20.84 5.86 2.56
C TYR A 122 -19.75 4.82 2.41
N TYR A 123 -20.00 3.83 1.59
CA TYR A 123 -19.08 2.76 1.32
C TYR A 123 -19.53 1.94 0.11
N PRO A 124 -18.61 1.36 -0.67
CA PRO A 124 -17.16 1.53 -0.67
C PRO A 124 -16.67 2.62 -1.61
N TYR A 125 -17.55 3.20 -2.37
CA TYR A 125 -17.25 4.19 -3.39
C TYR A 125 -17.71 5.56 -2.97
N SER A 126 -16.81 6.51 -3.02
CA SER A 126 -17.11 7.91 -2.83
C SER A 126 -16.17 8.74 -3.70
N PRO A 127 -16.68 9.40 -4.71
CA PRO A 127 -15.89 10.34 -5.49
C PRO A 127 -15.56 11.56 -4.64
N ASN A 128 -14.51 12.28 -5.00
CA ASN A 128 -14.17 13.58 -4.40
C ASN A 128 -13.75 13.56 -2.90
N GLY A 129 -13.34 12.40 -2.37
CA GLY A 129 -12.81 12.33 -1.00
C GLY A 129 -13.85 12.41 0.09
N GLU A 130 -15.11 12.11 -0.19
CA GLU A 130 -16.16 12.01 0.83
C GLU A 130 -15.91 10.87 1.79
N LYS A 131 -16.60 10.92 2.94
CA LYS A 131 -16.48 9.94 4.02
C LYS A 131 -16.62 8.51 3.52
N GLY A 132 -15.67 7.63 3.91
CA GLY A 132 -15.57 6.25 3.44
C GLY A 132 -14.70 6.05 2.20
N SER A 133 -14.28 7.12 1.53
CA SER A 133 -13.36 7.04 0.39
C SER A 133 -11.90 6.85 0.83
N PHE A 134 -11.05 6.38 -0.07
CA PHE A 134 -9.61 6.32 0.18
C PHE A 134 -9.02 7.68 0.57
N LYS A 135 -9.39 8.74 -0.15
CA LYS A 135 -8.93 10.10 0.13
C LYS A 135 -9.36 10.55 1.54
N TRP A 136 -10.58 10.20 1.96
CA TRP A 136 -11.05 10.53 3.30
C TRP A 136 -10.19 9.83 4.37
N PHE A 137 -9.89 8.54 4.22
CA PHE A 137 -9.04 7.84 5.18
C PHE A 137 -7.63 8.38 5.21
N ILE A 138 -7.01 8.66 4.06
CA ILE A 138 -5.67 9.25 4.01
C ILE A 138 -5.65 10.63 4.70
N LYS A 139 -6.72 11.41 4.52
CA LYS A 139 -6.84 12.71 5.19
C LYS A 139 -6.84 12.61 6.71
N GLN A 140 -7.40 11.55 7.30
CA GLN A 140 -7.35 11.36 8.76
C GLN A 140 -5.90 11.29 9.27
N TYR A 141 -5.01 10.59 8.56
CA TYR A 141 -3.58 10.50 8.92
C TYR A 141 -2.85 11.83 8.74
N ILE A 142 -3.21 12.59 7.70
CA ILE A 142 -2.64 13.92 7.46
C ILE A 142 -3.05 14.88 8.59
N ASP A 143 -4.33 14.93 8.91
CA ASP A 143 -4.88 15.83 9.92
C ASP A 143 -4.29 15.52 11.30
N MET A 144 -4.27 14.24 11.70
CA MET A 144 -3.68 13.79 12.95
C MET A 144 -2.20 14.22 13.08
N ALA A 145 -1.39 14.00 12.05
CA ALA A 145 0.01 14.43 12.11
C ALA A 145 0.12 15.95 12.32
N ARG A 146 -0.70 16.73 11.64
CA ARG A 146 -0.70 18.20 11.76
C ARG A 146 -1.20 18.69 13.11
N GLU A 147 -2.18 18.03 13.71
CA GLU A 147 -2.68 18.34 15.05
C GLU A 147 -1.57 18.22 16.11
N HIS A 148 -0.62 17.30 15.89
CA HIS A 148 0.57 17.14 16.73
C HIS A 148 1.76 18.01 16.28
N ASN A 149 1.61 18.90 15.31
CA ASN A 149 2.72 19.65 14.69
C ASN A 149 3.82 18.75 14.09
N ALA A 150 3.45 17.54 13.69
CA ALA A 150 4.28 16.63 12.90
C ALA A 150 4.06 16.88 11.40
N VAL A 151 5.00 16.43 10.58
CA VAL A 151 4.96 16.61 9.13
C VAL A 151 4.47 15.33 8.44
N PRO A 152 3.25 15.30 7.87
CA PRO A 152 2.81 14.19 7.04
C PRO A 152 3.56 14.19 5.70
N VAL A 153 3.96 13.01 5.24
CA VAL A 153 4.57 12.78 3.93
C VAL A 153 3.88 11.58 3.28
N LEU A 154 3.23 11.80 2.17
CA LEU A 154 2.58 10.73 1.42
C LEU A 154 3.61 9.98 0.57
N VAL A 155 3.51 8.67 0.56
CA VAL A 155 4.33 7.79 -0.28
C VAL A 155 3.40 6.95 -1.13
N THR A 156 3.49 7.06 -2.46
CA THR A 156 2.72 6.19 -3.33
C THR A 156 3.21 4.74 -3.21
N ALA A 157 2.30 3.78 -3.18
CA ALA A 157 2.67 2.37 -3.02
C ALA A 157 3.53 1.89 -4.20
N PRO A 158 4.52 1.01 -3.97
CA PRO A 158 5.30 0.39 -5.03
C PRO A 158 4.41 -0.35 -6.03
N ALA A 159 4.82 -0.41 -7.28
CA ALA A 159 4.14 -1.19 -8.30
C ALA A 159 4.11 -2.69 -7.93
N ARG A 160 3.07 -3.40 -8.37
CA ARG A 160 3.08 -4.86 -8.38
C ARG A 160 3.92 -5.35 -9.56
N THR A 161 4.60 -6.48 -9.37
CA THR A 161 5.45 -7.07 -10.41
C THR A 161 4.65 -7.96 -11.37
N ALA A 162 3.61 -7.40 -11.96
CA ALA A 162 2.83 -8.04 -12.99
C ALA A 162 3.09 -7.36 -14.34
N PHE A 163 3.44 -8.13 -15.37
CA PHE A 163 3.88 -7.62 -16.66
C PHE A 163 2.88 -7.88 -17.78
N ASN A 164 2.79 -6.95 -18.70
CA ASN A 164 2.20 -7.13 -20.01
C ASN A 164 3.17 -7.91 -20.93
N LYS A 165 2.67 -8.38 -22.07
CA LYS A 165 3.50 -9.11 -23.05
C LYS A 165 4.64 -8.27 -23.64
N ASP A 166 4.50 -6.96 -23.61
CA ASP A 166 5.52 -6.00 -24.08
C ASP A 166 6.55 -5.62 -23.02
N GLY A 167 6.47 -6.22 -21.84
CA GLY A 167 7.39 -5.96 -20.71
C GLY A 167 7.03 -4.78 -19.84
N THR A 168 5.94 -4.07 -20.11
CA THR A 168 5.45 -2.98 -19.25
C THR A 168 4.69 -3.52 -18.04
N ILE A 169 4.61 -2.74 -16.97
CA ILE A 169 3.82 -3.08 -15.77
C ILE A 169 2.33 -3.01 -16.08
N LYS A 170 1.60 -4.04 -15.67
CA LYS A 170 0.14 -4.11 -15.82
C LYS A 170 -0.57 -3.10 -14.94
N ASP A 171 -1.60 -2.48 -15.52
CA ASP A 171 -2.67 -1.79 -14.80
C ASP A 171 -3.92 -2.67 -14.68
N GLY A 172 -4.79 -2.36 -13.74
CA GLY A 172 -6.10 -3.00 -13.64
C GLY A 172 -6.53 -3.32 -12.22
N PRO A 173 -7.76 -3.87 -12.07
CA PRO A 173 -8.32 -4.28 -10.79
C PRO A 173 -7.43 -5.29 -10.08
N GLY A 174 -7.19 -5.07 -8.78
CA GLY A 174 -6.33 -5.92 -7.96
C GLY A 174 -4.84 -5.72 -8.21
N LEU A 175 -4.44 -4.81 -9.07
CA LEU A 175 -3.04 -4.44 -9.30
C LEU A 175 -2.69 -3.12 -8.62
N HIS A 176 -3.51 -2.09 -8.74
CA HIS A 176 -3.44 -0.86 -7.94
C HIS A 176 -4.81 -0.18 -7.78
N GLY A 177 -5.85 -0.97 -7.73
CA GLY A 177 -7.16 -0.47 -7.42
C GLY A 177 -7.92 0.10 -8.59
N GLY A 178 -7.75 -0.48 -9.76
CA GLY A 178 -8.60 -0.17 -10.90
C GLY A 178 -7.92 0.62 -11.99
N ASP A 179 -8.75 1.24 -12.82
CA ASP A 179 -8.32 1.84 -14.06
C ASP A 179 -7.29 2.96 -13.85
N ASN A 180 -6.23 2.92 -14.64
CA ASN A 180 -5.18 3.94 -14.63
C ASN A 180 -4.58 4.21 -13.24
N PHE A 181 -4.36 3.15 -12.46
CA PHE A 181 -3.74 3.25 -11.13
C PHE A 181 -4.48 4.22 -10.19
N CYS A 182 -5.79 4.08 -10.07
CA CYS A 182 -6.66 5.08 -9.45
C CYS A 182 -6.31 5.41 -7.99
N TYR A 183 -5.84 4.46 -7.18
CA TYR A 183 -5.39 4.74 -5.80
C TYR A 183 -4.08 5.52 -5.77
N ILE A 184 -3.17 5.29 -6.68
CA ILE A 184 -1.95 6.09 -6.84
C ILE A 184 -2.30 7.53 -7.20
N ARG A 185 -3.21 7.71 -8.15
CA ARG A 185 -3.71 9.04 -8.53
C ARG A 185 -4.42 9.74 -7.38
N ALA A 186 -5.26 9.01 -6.63
CA ALA A 186 -5.94 9.56 -5.46
C ALA A 186 -4.95 10.03 -4.37
N MET A 187 -3.86 9.28 -4.15
CA MET A 187 -2.79 9.68 -3.23
C MET A 187 -2.12 10.98 -3.67
N LYS A 188 -1.84 11.14 -4.96
CA LYS A 188 -1.26 12.38 -5.50
C LYS A 188 -2.23 13.56 -5.37
N GLN A 189 -3.50 13.35 -5.69
CA GLN A 189 -4.53 14.39 -5.59
C GLN A 189 -4.76 14.88 -4.16
N ILE A 190 -4.87 13.96 -3.19
CA ILE A 190 -5.02 14.39 -1.79
C ILE A 190 -3.78 15.14 -1.30
N GLY A 191 -2.59 14.81 -1.80
CA GLY A 191 -1.38 15.56 -1.55
C GLY A 191 -1.47 17.00 -2.06
N GLU A 192 -1.94 17.20 -3.29
CA GLU A 192 -2.18 18.51 -3.88
C GLU A 192 -3.25 19.30 -3.11
N GLU A 193 -4.40 18.69 -2.88
CA GLU A 193 -5.55 19.30 -2.19
C GLU A 193 -5.23 19.73 -0.74
N THR A 194 -4.35 19.01 -0.08
CA THR A 194 -3.96 19.29 1.31
C THR A 194 -2.60 19.94 1.45
N HIS A 195 -1.93 20.27 0.35
CA HIS A 195 -0.55 20.77 0.35
C HIS A 195 0.41 19.86 1.15
N THR A 196 0.24 18.54 1.01
CA THR A 196 1.07 17.52 1.66
C THR A 196 2.10 17.00 0.66
N PRO A 197 3.40 16.93 1.00
CA PRO A 197 4.41 16.40 0.11
C PRO A 197 4.12 14.95 -0.28
N VAL A 198 4.34 14.62 -1.55
CA VAL A 198 4.14 13.27 -2.11
C VAL A 198 5.46 12.76 -2.68
N ILE A 199 5.91 11.62 -2.20
CA ILE A 199 7.05 10.88 -2.76
C ILE A 199 6.51 9.80 -3.71
N ASP A 200 6.76 9.98 -5.01
CA ASP A 200 6.24 9.09 -6.05
C ASP A 200 7.05 7.80 -6.20
N LEU A 201 6.97 6.96 -5.19
CA LEU A 201 7.63 5.65 -5.17
C LEU A 201 7.04 4.70 -6.23
N PHE A 202 5.75 4.86 -6.58
CA PHE A 202 5.11 4.07 -7.62
C PHE A 202 5.82 4.23 -8.98
N SER A 203 5.94 5.46 -9.46
CA SER A 203 6.56 5.72 -10.76
C SER A 203 8.03 5.30 -10.81
N TYR A 204 8.74 5.43 -9.69
CA TYR A 204 10.09 4.92 -9.55
C TYR A 204 10.13 3.39 -9.70
N THR A 205 9.25 2.68 -8.99
CA THR A 205 9.25 1.20 -9.00
C THR A 205 8.74 0.63 -10.31
N VAL A 206 7.83 1.30 -11.03
CA VAL A 206 7.46 0.92 -12.40
C VAL A 206 8.71 0.88 -13.28
N LYS A 207 9.46 1.98 -13.36
CA LYS A 207 10.69 2.07 -14.16
C LYS A 207 11.74 1.03 -13.73
N LEU A 208 11.91 0.84 -12.43
CA LEU A 208 12.83 -0.13 -11.87
C LEU A 208 12.46 -1.56 -12.29
N PHE A 209 11.20 -1.94 -12.15
CA PHE A 209 10.76 -3.30 -12.46
C PHE A 209 10.77 -3.59 -13.96
N GLU A 210 10.39 -2.62 -14.77
CA GLU A 210 10.52 -2.73 -16.23
C GLU A 210 11.99 -2.88 -16.67
N SER A 211 12.91 -2.18 -16.00
CA SER A 211 14.34 -2.33 -16.29
C SER A 211 14.93 -3.67 -15.85
N ILE A 212 14.40 -4.28 -14.78
CA ILE A 212 14.78 -5.63 -14.32
C ILE A 212 14.18 -6.68 -15.25
N GLY A 213 12.94 -6.48 -15.68
CA GLY A 213 12.20 -7.37 -16.56
C GLY A 213 11.56 -8.56 -15.87
N GLU A 214 10.55 -9.14 -16.52
CA GLU A 214 9.76 -10.25 -16.00
C GLU A 214 10.60 -11.49 -15.64
N ALA A 215 11.63 -11.77 -16.44
CA ALA A 215 12.50 -12.92 -16.24
C ALA A 215 13.29 -12.88 -14.94
N ASP A 216 13.71 -11.71 -14.50
CA ASP A 216 14.59 -11.52 -13.34
C ASP A 216 13.89 -10.99 -12.09
N ILE A 217 12.65 -10.52 -12.21
CA ILE A 217 11.92 -9.86 -11.08
C ILE A 217 11.70 -10.80 -9.89
N HIS A 218 11.67 -12.12 -10.12
CA HIS A 218 11.56 -13.11 -9.06
C HIS A 218 12.70 -13.04 -8.03
N LYS A 219 13.85 -12.47 -8.40
CA LYS A 219 14.98 -12.25 -7.48
C LYS A 219 14.66 -11.23 -6.37
N TYR A 220 13.65 -10.42 -6.55
CA TYR A 220 13.26 -9.30 -5.68
C TYR A 220 11.94 -9.52 -4.96
N THR A 221 11.16 -10.50 -5.38
CA THR A 221 9.83 -10.77 -4.83
C THR A 221 9.82 -11.99 -3.92
N SER A 222 8.80 -12.06 -3.06
CA SER A 222 8.54 -13.25 -2.26
C SER A 222 8.09 -14.40 -3.15
N ILE A 223 8.42 -15.62 -2.76
CA ILE A 223 7.92 -16.83 -3.39
C ILE A 223 6.52 -17.15 -2.83
N LYS A 224 5.77 -17.94 -3.58
CA LYS A 224 4.40 -18.36 -3.35
C LYS A 224 4.05 -18.57 -1.87
N LYS A 225 2.89 -18.07 -1.50
CA LYS A 225 2.30 -18.08 -0.17
C LYS A 225 2.49 -19.41 0.57
N GLY A 226 3.25 -19.40 1.65
CA GLY A 226 3.52 -20.57 2.50
C GLY A 226 4.96 -21.09 2.46
N ILE A 227 5.72 -20.84 1.38
CA ILE A 227 7.08 -21.35 1.23
C ILE A 227 8.09 -20.44 1.95
N ASN A 228 7.78 -19.15 2.06
CA ASN A 228 8.71 -18.12 2.55
C ASN A 228 8.55 -17.68 4.01
N LYS A 229 7.62 -18.21 4.76
CA LYS A 229 7.51 -17.83 6.18
C LYS A 229 8.74 -18.29 6.95
N GLY A 230 9.71 -17.40 7.08
CA GLY A 230 10.86 -17.58 7.95
C GLY A 230 12.10 -18.22 7.32
N LYS A 231 12.10 -18.53 6.03
CA LYS A 231 13.22 -19.17 5.33
C LYS A 231 14.04 -18.19 4.49
N TRP A 232 15.34 -18.37 4.45
CA TRP A 232 16.31 -17.45 3.83
C TRP A 232 17.37 -18.12 2.99
N PRO A 233 18.15 -17.36 2.25
CA PRO A 233 18.60 -17.40 0.87
C PRO A 233 18.79 -18.78 0.24
N GLU A 234 19.31 -19.74 0.97
CA GLU A 234 19.59 -21.10 0.46
C GLU A 234 18.30 -21.86 0.14
N ASP A 235 17.29 -21.74 1.01
CA ASP A 235 15.98 -22.35 0.74
C ASP A 235 15.28 -21.66 -0.43
N PHE A 236 15.49 -20.35 -0.60
CA PHE A 236 14.95 -19.57 -1.70
C PHE A 236 15.53 -20.04 -3.05
N VAL A 237 16.84 -20.21 -3.14
CA VAL A 237 17.50 -20.71 -4.35
C VAL A 237 17.00 -22.11 -4.70
N ASN A 238 16.87 -22.98 -3.70
CA ASN A 238 16.38 -24.35 -3.90
C ASN A 238 14.92 -24.38 -4.35
N GLU A 239 14.07 -23.47 -3.84
CA GLU A 239 12.68 -23.37 -4.25
C GLU A 239 12.51 -22.78 -5.66
N LEU A 240 13.36 -21.82 -6.07
CA LEU A 240 13.38 -21.30 -7.44
C LEU A 240 13.83 -22.35 -8.48
N ALA A 241 14.63 -23.31 -8.07
CA ALA A 241 15.06 -24.41 -8.94
C ALA A 241 13.93 -25.41 -9.23
N LYS A 242 12.82 -25.37 -8.47
CA LYS A 242 11.64 -26.21 -8.72
C LYS A 242 10.77 -25.59 -9.82
N LYS A 243 10.47 -26.36 -10.86
CA LYS A 243 9.69 -25.92 -12.04
C LYS A 243 8.33 -25.29 -11.74
N ASP A 244 7.76 -25.51 -10.56
CA ASP A 244 6.42 -25.08 -10.17
C ASP A 244 6.41 -23.89 -9.21
N THR A 245 7.56 -23.25 -8.98
CA THR A 245 7.65 -22.11 -8.06
C THR A 245 7.37 -20.83 -8.83
N VAL A 246 6.22 -20.21 -8.55
CA VAL A 246 5.84 -18.92 -9.11
C VAL A 246 6.12 -17.84 -8.08
N SER A 247 6.86 -16.80 -8.47
CA SER A 247 7.03 -15.62 -7.63
C SER A 247 5.69 -14.93 -7.40
N GLU A 248 5.51 -14.37 -6.22
CA GLU A 248 4.36 -13.54 -5.91
C GLU A 248 4.57 -12.13 -6.49
N ASN A 249 3.52 -11.51 -6.99
CA ASN A 249 3.60 -10.20 -7.63
C ASN A 249 3.40 -8.99 -6.69
N THR A 250 3.24 -9.23 -5.38
CA THR A 250 2.86 -8.18 -4.42
C THR A 250 3.91 -7.94 -3.33
N HIS A 251 4.44 -9.01 -2.75
CA HIS A 251 5.34 -8.92 -1.62
C HIS A 251 6.80 -9.04 -2.05
N PHE A 252 7.63 -8.17 -1.50
CA PHE A 252 9.07 -8.19 -1.75
C PHE A 252 9.79 -9.06 -0.73
N ASN A 253 10.84 -9.73 -1.17
CA ASN A 253 11.80 -10.33 -0.28
C ASN A 253 12.68 -9.24 0.38
N LYS A 254 13.65 -9.61 1.22
CA LYS A 254 14.51 -8.63 1.90
C LYS A 254 15.31 -7.78 0.92
N TYR A 255 15.83 -8.41 -0.13
CA TYR A 255 16.63 -7.71 -1.14
C TYR A 255 15.79 -6.69 -1.92
N GLY A 256 14.62 -7.10 -2.37
CA GLY A 256 13.67 -6.19 -3.04
C GLY A 256 13.21 -5.05 -2.12
N ALA A 257 12.86 -5.35 -0.86
CA ALA A 257 12.46 -4.33 0.10
C ALA A 257 13.59 -3.33 0.39
N TRP A 258 14.84 -3.81 0.52
CA TRP A 258 16.00 -2.96 0.68
C TRP A 258 16.24 -2.08 -0.56
N LEU A 259 16.14 -2.64 -1.78
CA LEU A 259 16.31 -1.91 -3.01
C LEU A 259 15.27 -0.79 -3.17
N ILE A 260 14.01 -1.08 -2.83
CA ILE A 260 12.94 -0.08 -2.83
C ILE A 260 13.20 1.02 -1.79
N THR A 261 13.71 0.66 -0.61
CA THR A 261 14.09 1.65 0.42
C THR A 261 15.16 2.60 -0.09
N LYS A 262 16.16 2.09 -0.79
CA LYS A 262 17.20 2.90 -1.41
C LYS A 262 16.62 3.89 -2.43
N GLY A 263 15.66 3.44 -3.24
CA GLY A 263 14.93 4.31 -4.16
C GLY A 263 14.12 5.39 -3.44
N LEU A 264 13.38 5.01 -2.40
CA LEU A 264 12.60 5.95 -1.58
C LEU A 264 13.50 7.06 -0.99
N VAL A 265 14.63 6.68 -0.43
CA VAL A 265 15.58 7.62 0.16
C VAL A 265 16.13 8.61 -0.88
N ASN A 266 16.43 8.14 -2.09
CA ASN A 266 16.86 9.01 -3.18
C ASN A 266 15.75 10.00 -3.58
N LEU A 267 14.52 9.51 -3.73
CA LEU A 267 13.36 10.36 -4.04
C LEU A 267 13.10 11.43 -2.96
N ILE A 268 13.27 11.08 -1.68
CA ILE A 268 13.18 12.07 -0.60
C ILE A 268 14.27 13.14 -0.75
N LYS A 269 15.50 12.75 -1.05
CA LYS A 269 16.61 13.70 -1.28
C LYS A 269 16.36 14.65 -2.46
N GLU A 270 15.72 14.14 -3.51
CA GLU A 270 15.39 14.88 -4.74
C GLU A 270 14.11 15.71 -4.63
N CYS A 271 13.29 15.50 -3.61
CA CYS A 271 12.02 16.20 -3.47
C CYS A 271 12.21 17.70 -3.19
N ASP A 272 11.63 18.57 -3.99
CA ASP A 272 11.78 20.04 -3.87
C ASP A 272 10.84 20.69 -2.84
N ASN A 273 9.96 19.90 -2.20
CA ASN A 273 9.02 20.44 -1.23
C ASN A 273 9.75 20.83 0.09
N GLU A 274 9.57 22.09 0.50
CA GLU A 274 10.22 22.64 1.68
C GLU A 274 9.88 21.90 2.99
N GLN A 275 8.68 21.33 3.09
CA GLN A 275 8.25 20.59 4.27
C GLN A 275 9.11 19.35 4.56
N VAL A 276 9.80 18.78 3.55
CA VAL A 276 10.71 17.63 3.75
C VAL A 276 12.18 18.02 3.95
N THR A 277 12.50 19.31 4.05
CA THR A 277 13.89 19.78 4.15
C THR A 277 14.62 19.20 5.37
N ALA A 278 13.98 19.19 6.54
CA ALA A 278 14.61 18.62 7.74
C ALA A 278 14.74 17.09 7.65
N LEU A 279 13.79 16.40 6.98
CA LEU A 279 13.90 14.97 6.69
C LEU A 279 15.11 14.68 5.78
N LYS A 280 15.34 15.49 4.75
CA LYS A 280 16.54 15.34 3.88
C LYS A 280 17.84 15.43 4.67
N ASN A 281 17.92 16.33 5.65
CA ASN A 281 19.12 16.56 6.44
C ASN A 281 19.49 15.37 7.33
N VAL A 282 18.53 14.55 7.71
CA VAL A 282 18.80 13.35 8.51
C VAL A 282 19.05 12.10 7.65
N ILE A 283 18.85 12.17 6.34
CA ILE A 283 19.11 11.05 5.43
C ILE A 283 20.60 11.00 5.10
N VAL A 284 21.20 9.85 5.35
CA VAL A 284 22.62 9.56 5.09
C VAL A 284 22.77 8.49 4.01
N ASN A 285 23.94 8.44 3.38
CA ASN A 285 24.31 7.29 2.57
C ASN A 285 24.61 6.12 3.50
N SER A 286 24.15 4.92 3.11
CA SER A 286 24.36 3.73 3.90
C SER A 286 25.13 2.69 3.12
N ASP A 287 26.15 2.12 3.75
CA ASP A 287 26.89 0.96 3.24
C ASP A 287 26.16 -0.37 3.53
N TYR A 288 25.05 -0.32 4.28
CA TYR A 288 24.28 -1.49 4.58
C TYR A 288 23.76 -2.15 3.31
N LYS A 289 24.05 -3.44 3.16
CA LYS A 289 23.61 -4.25 2.03
C LYS A 289 22.96 -5.53 2.55
N VAL A 290 21.82 -5.85 1.98
CA VAL A 290 21.24 -7.18 2.12
C VAL A 290 21.93 -8.09 1.11
N ALA A 291 22.35 -9.27 1.53
CA ALA A 291 22.89 -10.25 0.58
C ALA A 291 21.84 -10.57 -0.48
N SER A 292 22.27 -10.53 -1.74
CA SER A 292 21.39 -10.94 -2.83
C SER A 292 21.03 -12.41 -2.65
N PRO A 293 19.76 -12.77 -2.81
CA PRO A 293 19.35 -14.17 -2.74
C PRO A 293 19.86 -15.01 -3.93
N LEU A 294 20.38 -14.34 -4.97
CA LEU A 294 20.85 -14.99 -6.20
C LEU A 294 22.14 -14.30 -6.65
N ILE A 295 23.23 -14.89 -6.36
CA ILE A 295 24.53 -14.65 -7.01
C ILE A 295 24.70 -15.71 -8.09
#